data_71d3a7ada472467cb3ffe172e5e8b2fb
#
_entry.id   71d3a7ada472467cb3ffe172e5e8b2fb
#
_cell.length_a   1.000
_cell.length_b   1.000
_cell.length_c   1.000
_cell.angle_alpha   90.00
_cell.angle_beta   90.00
_cell.angle_gamma   90.00
#
_symmetry.space_group_name_H-M   'P 1'
#
loop_
_entity.id
_entity.type
_entity.pdbx_description
1 polymer ?
#
loop_
_entity_poly.entity_id
_entity_poly.type
_entity_poly.pdbx_seq_one_letter_code
_entity_poly.pdbx_strand_id
1 'polypeptide(L)'
;IEVPKSGDMANGRGGEELPLPEEGTTSGENGSSVVDKNSSSSKEGTADVGQHSAVGIDMSKNSADAVAAVKEGLDWLERAATAQERLLNELSEAAEQRSTRWASTSSIWPVKGWVTSGFGPRMSPFTEKPAWHDGLDIGAAPNTPVRAPAQGRITSTGYDPKLGNMVRVDHGYGVETLYGHLAKALVKEGQRVARGDVIALVGSSGLATGPHLRYMVKVNG
;
A
#
# COMPACT_ATOMS: atom_id res chain seq x y z
N ILE A 1 -44.81 31.89 -8.62
CA ILE A 1 -43.51 31.30 -8.27
C ILE A 1 -43.69 29.80 -8.41
N GLU A 2 -43.43 29.27 -9.58
CA GLU A 2 -43.54 27.85 -9.87
C GLU A 2 -42.20 27.13 -9.57
N VAL A 3 -42.34 26.02 -8.88
CA VAL A 3 -41.26 25.08 -8.58
C VAL A 3 -41.08 24.17 -9.80
N PRO A 4 -39.91 24.07 -10.45
CA PRO A 4 -39.71 23.13 -11.55
C PRO A 4 -39.56 21.70 -11.00
N LYS A 5 -40.30 20.80 -11.67
CA LYS A 5 -40.34 19.35 -11.43
C LYS A 5 -38.98 18.71 -11.75
N SER A 6 -38.60 17.77 -10.90
CA SER A 6 -37.52 16.80 -11.09
C SER A 6 -37.71 15.99 -12.36
N GLY A 7 -36.70 15.93 -13.21
CA GLY A 7 -36.62 14.97 -14.29
C GLY A 7 -35.81 15.49 -15.46
N ASP A 8 -34.50 15.31 -15.41
CA ASP A 8 -33.65 14.99 -16.55
C ASP A 8 -32.24 14.69 -16.05
N MET A 9 -32.08 13.47 -15.56
CA MET A 9 -30.75 12.88 -15.44
C MET A 9 -30.31 12.47 -16.83
N ALA A 10 -29.44 13.24 -17.45
CA ALA A 10 -28.80 12.91 -18.70
C ALA A 10 -28.07 11.58 -18.56
N ASN A 11 -28.57 10.62 -19.29
CA ASN A 11 -28.08 9.24 -19.41
C ASN A 11 -26.75 9.27 -20.19
N GLY A 12 -25.63 9.31 -19.48
CA GLY A 12 -24.29 9.17 -20.06
C GLY A 12 -24.06 7.74 -20.55
N ARG A 13 -24.42 7.48 -21.80
CA ARG A 13 -23.97 6.31 -22.55
C ARG A 13 -22.48 6.44 -22.82
N GLY A 14 -21.71 5.45 -22.42
CA GLY A 14 -20.31 5.37 -22.81
C GLY A 14 -19.57 4.23 -22.17
N GLY A 15 -19.77 3.05 -22.62
CA GLY A 15 -18.96 1.90 -22.31
C GLY A 15 -19.23 0.82 -23.35
N GLU A 16 -18.65 0.94 -24.55
CA GLU A 16 -18.52 -0.21 -25.43
C GLU A 16 -17.51 -1.16 -24.82
N GLU A 17 -17.98 -2.32 -24.41
CA GLU A 17 -17.15 -3.46 -24.04
C GLU A 17 -16.48 -3.97 -25.31
N LEU A 18 -15.15 -3.93 -25.34
CA LEU A 18 -14.38 -4.65 -26.36
C LEU A 18 -14.48 -6.15 -26.08
N PRO A 19 -14.74 -7.01 -27.08
CA PRO A 19 -14.82 -8.44 -26.90
C PRO A 19 -13.47 -8.99 -26.48
N LEU A 20 -13.50 -9.90 -25.47
CA LEU A 20 -12.36 -10.68 -25.05
C LEU A 20 -11.91 -11.61 -26.18
N PRO A 21 -10.61 -11.88 -26.36
CA PRO A 21 -10.16 -12.86 -27.33
C PRO A 21 -10.69 -14.25 -26.94
N GLU A 22 -11.26 -14.95 -27.91
CA GLU A 22 -11.78 -16.32 -27.76
C GLU A 22 -10.61 -17.24 -27.39
N GLU A 23 -10.69 -17.85 -26.21
CA GLU A 23 -9.82 -18.95 -25.84
C GLU A 23 -10.20 -20.19 -26.63
N GLY A 24 -9.25 -20.67 -27.44
CA GLY A 24 -9.37 -21.90 -28.18
C GLY A 24 -9.58 -23.10 -27.26
N THR A 25 -10.68 -23.79 -27.47
CA THR A 25 -11.02 -25.06 -26.88
C THR A 25 -10.00 -26.12 -27.26
N THR A 26 -9.21 -26.60 -26.30
CA THR A 26 -8.61 -27.93 -26.37
C THR A 26 -9.14 -28.75 -25.22
N SER A 27 -9.98 -29.69 -25.58
CA SER A 27 -10.46 -30.79 -24.77
C SER A 27 -9.29 -31.70 -24.35
N GLY A 28 -9.17 -31.97 -23.06
CA GLY A 28 -8.25 -32.93 -22.48
C GLY A 28 -8.75 -33.34 -21.10
N GLU A 29 -9.53 -34.44 -21.10
CA GLU A 29 -9.90 -35.17 -19.89
C GLU A 29 -8.64 -35.68 -19.18
N ASN A 30 -8.51 -35.49 -17.86
CA ASN A 30 -8.26 -36.58 -16.94
C ASN A 30 -8.36 -36.11 -15.49
N GLY A 31 -9.20 -36.82 -14.77
CA GLY A 31 -9.43 -36.61 -13.37
C GLY A 31 -8.24 -37.01 -12.49
N SER A 32 -8.11 -36.33 -11.40
CA SER A 32 -7.66 -36.90 -10.13
C SER A 32 -7.99 -35.94 -9.00
N SER A 33 -8.86 -36.42 -8.12
CA SER A 33 -9.17 -35.82 -6.83
C SER A 33 -7.93 -35.72 -5.97
N VAL A 34 -7.51 -34.52 -5.65
CA VAL A 34 -6.55 -34.28 -4.57
C VAL A 34 -7.25 -33.51 -3.45
N VAL A 35 -7.48 -34.24 -2.39
CA VAL A 35 -7.97 -33.75 -1.11
C VAL A 35 -6.89 -32.84 -0.53
N ASP A 36 -7.17 -31.53 -0.47
CA ASP A 36 -6.37 -30.58 0.27
C ASP A 36 -6.51 -30.82 1.77
N LYS A 37 -5.56 -31.58 2.31
CA LYS A 37 -5.24 -31.55 3.73
C LYS A 37 -4.12 -30.53 3.93
N ASN A 38 -4.46 -29.27 3.97
CA ASN A 38 -3.54 -28.25 4.47
C ASN A 38 -3.61 -28.24 6.00
N SER A 39 -3.00 -29.25 6.61
CA SER A 39 -2.61 -29.20 8.01
C SER A 39 -1.41 -28.25 8.09
N SER A 40 -1.65 -27.04 8.56
CA SER A 40 -0.61 -26.13 9.01
C SER A 40 0.17 -26.78 10.15
N SER A 41 1.21 -27.52 9.80
CA SER A 41 2.26 -27.90 10.73
C SER A 41 3.06 -26.62 11.03
N SER A 42 2.66 -25.92 12.08
CA SER A 42 3.56 -25.05 12.80
C SER A 42 4.70 -25.92 13.33
N LYS A 43 5.78 -25.97 12.55
CA LYS A 43 7.05 -26.39 13.12
C LYS A 43 7.44 -25.28 14.10
N GLU A 44 7.07 -25.50 15.34
CA GLU A 44 7.81 -24.95 16.46
C GLU A 44 9.25 -25.34 16.24
N GLY A 45 10.07 -24.38 15.85
CA GLY A 45 11.50 -24.48 15.94
C GLY A 45 11.81 -24.49 17.42
N THR A 46 11.70 -25.65 18.04
CA THR A 46 12.37 -25.92 19.28
C THR A 46 13.84 -25.70 18.95
N ALA A 47 14.36 -24.55 19.35
CA ALA A 47 15.79 -24.39 19.50
C ALA A 47 16.23 -25.65 20.24
N ASP A 48 17.06 -26.42 19.58
CA ASP A 48 17.78 -27.53 20.21
C ASP A 48 18.58 -26.92 21.35
N VAL A 49 17.93 -26.86 22.50
CA VAL A 49 18.59 -26.67 23.79
C VAL A 49 19.30 -27.99 23.96
N GLY A 50 20.51 -28.05 23.37
CA GLY A 50 21.39 -29.19 23.50
C GLY A 50 21.32 -29.65 24.93
N GLN A 51 21.00 -30.90 25.13
CA GLN A 51 21.04 -31.59 26.42
C GLN A 51 22.44 -31.37 26.98
N HIS A 52 22.61 -30.24 27.64
CA HIS A 52 23.69 -30.11 28.58
C HIS A 52 23.29 -31.01 29.73
N SER A 53 23.74 -32.24 29.66
CA SER A 53 23.78 -33.14 30.80
C SER A 53 24.25 -32.29 31.96
N ALA A 54 23.40 -32.25 33.01
CA ALA A 54 23.79 -31.59 34.25
C ALA A 54 25.19 -32.12 34.56
N VAL A 55 26.18 -31.24 34.43
CA VAL A 55 27.55 -31.56 34.81
C VAL A 55 27.47 -31.81 36.29
N GLY A 56 27.40 -33.10 36.66
CA GLY A 56 27.46 -33.51 38.03
C GLY A 56 28.78 -32.99 38.54
N ILE A 57 28.71 -31.93 39.35
CA ILE A 57 29.88 -31.36 40.00
C ILE A 57 30.32 -32.42 41.00
N ASP A 58 31.31 -33.21 40.61
CA ASP A 58 31.96 -34.16 41.50
C ASP A 58 32.78 -33.35 42.52
N MET A 59 32.22 -33.16 43.70
CA MET A 59 32.79 -32.37 44.80
C MET A 59 34.13 -32.96 45.32
N SER A 60 34.57 -34.08 44.76
CA SER A 60 35.85 -34.72 45.12
C SER A 60 37.03 -34.22 44.28
N LYS A 61 36.78 -33.49 43.17
CA LYS A 61 37.84 -32.91 42.35
C LYS A 61 38.15 -31.48 42.75
N ASN A 62 39.42 -31.13 42.72
CA ASN A 62 40.03 -29.86 43.12
C ASN A 62 39.11 -28.66 42.85
N SER A 63 39.04 -27.75 43.85
CA SER A 63 38.28 -26.49 43.76
C SER A 63 38.56 -25.67 42.48
N ALA A 64 39.69 -25.85 41.84
CA ALA A 64 40.07 -25.23 40.61
C ALA A 64 39.22 -25.73 39.42
N ASP A 65 38.89 -27.03 39.33
CA ASP A 65 38.08 -27.60 38.26
C ASP A 65 36.61 -27.14 38.35
N ALA A 66 36.10 -27.02 39.56
CA ALA A 66 34.77 -26.49 39.82
C ALA A 66 34.65 -25.01 39.39
N VAL A 67 35.66 -24.19 39.67
CA VAL A 67 35.72 -22.79 39.27
C VAL A 67 35.80 -22.67 37.73
N ALA A 68 36.58 -23.53 37.07
CA ALA A 68 36.68 -23.55 35.62
C ALA A 68 35.33 -23.90 34.97
N ALA A 69 34.60 -24.91 35.48
CA ALA A 69 33.29 -25.29 34.95
C ALA A 69 32.25 -24.18 35.12
N VAL A 70 32.25 -23.47 36.26
CA VAL A 70 31.36 -22.32 36.48
C VAL A 70 31.69 -21.18 35.49
N LYS A 71 32.98 -20.91 35.26
CA LYS A 71 33.40 -19.88 34.31
C LYS A 71 32.98 -20.20 32.88
N GLU A 72 33.18 -21.45 32.43
CA GLU A 72 32.71 -21.89 31.11
C GLU A 72 31.19 -21.76 30.98
N GLY A 73 30.43 -22.10 32.03
CA GLY A 73 28.98 -21.90 32.06
C GLY A 73 28.55 -20.44 31.95
N LEU A 74 29.27 -19.54 32.65
CA LEU A 74 29.03 -18.09 32.56
C LEU A 74 29.36 -17.54 31.17
N ASP A 75 30.50 -17.93 30.60
CA ASP A 75 30.90 -17.53 29.25
C ASP A 75 29.93 -18.03 28.19
N TRP A 76 29.33 -19.20 28.38
CA TRP A 76 28.28 -19.72 27.51
C TRP A 76 26.99 -18.92 27.66
N LEU A 77 26.54 -18.63 28.88
CA LEU A 77 25.36 -17.81 29.16
C LEU A 77 25.47 -16.40 28.56
N GLU A 78 26.64 -15.78 28.71
CA GLU A 78 26.89 -14.45 28.16
C GLU A 78 26.83 -14.45 26.63
N ARG A 79 27.42 -15.46 25.96
CA ARG A 79 27.32 -15.63 24.51
C ARG A 79 25.90 -15.91 24.06
N ALA A 80 25.14 -16.74 24.79
CA ALA A 80 23.75 -17.03 24.47
C ALA A 80 22.88 -15.77 24.62
N ALA A 81 23.04 -15.00 25.70
CA ALA A 81 22.33 -13.75 25.92
C ALA A 81 22.62 -12.72 24.79
N THR A 82 23.89 -12.56 24.42
CA THR A 82 24.29 -11.63 23.36
C THR A 82 23.72 -12.05 21.98
N ALA A 83 23.69 -13.35 21.71
CA ALA A 83 23.10 -13.87 20.47
C ALA A 83 21.57 -13.62 20.43
N GLN A 84 20.89 -13.78 21.57
CA GLN A 84 19.46 -13.54 21.68
C GLN A 84 19.13 -12.04 21.53
N GLU A 85 19.92 -11.15 22.13
CA GLU A 85 19.75 -9.70 21.96
C GLU A 85 19.91 -9.27 20.49
N ARG A 86 20.91 -9.80 19.78
CA ARG A 86 21.09 -9.53 18.35
C ARG A 86 19.88 -9.94 17.54
N LEU A 87 19.37 -11.16 17.77
CA LEU A 87 18.18 -11.66 17.06
C LEU A 87 16.94 -10.81 17.33
N LEU A 88 16.74 -10.39 18.58
CA LEU A 88 15.63 -9.50 18.96
C LEU A 88 15.73 -8.14 18.27
N ASN A 89 16.93 -7.57 18.19
CA ASN A 89 17.16 -6.30 17.49
C ASN A 89 16.89 -6.43 15.99
N GLU A 90 17.39 -7.48 15.35
CA GLU A 90 17.11 -7.76 13.93
C GLU A 90 15.61 -7.93 13.64
N LEU A 91 14.90 -8.67 14.50
CA LEU A 91 13.45 -8.84 14.37
C LEU A 91 12.69 -7.53 14.59
N SER A 92 13.12 -6.72 15.55
CA SER A 92 12.52 -5.40 15.81
C SER A 92 12.70 -4.47 14.60
N GLU A 93 13.90 -4.38 14.05
CA GLU A 93 14.18 -3.58 12.85
C GLU A 93 13.38 -4.05 11.63
N ALA A 94 13.32 -5.37 11.42
CA ALA A 94 12.53 -5.94 10.33
C ALA A 94 11.04 -5.66 10.47
N ALA A 95 10.50 -5.73 11.70
CA ALA A 95 9.11 -5.41 12.00
C ALA A 95 8.80 -3.92 11.77
N GLU A 96 9.68 -3.02 12.18
CA GLU A 96 9.55 -1.59 11.94
C GLU A 96 9.59 -1.25 10.45
N GLN A 97 10.53 -1.82 9.70
CA GLN A 97 10.62 -1.64 8.24
C GLN A 97 9.35 -2.14 7.54
N ARG A 98 8.84 -3.28 7.94
CA ARG A 98 7.58 -3.83 7.39
C ARG A 98 6.40 -2.94 7.70
N SER A 99 6.29 -2.45 8.94
CA SER A 99 5.23 -1.54 9.38
C SER A 99 5.24 -0.23 8.58
N THR A 100 6.42 0.38 8.41
CA THR A 100 6.59 1.62 7.64
C THR A 100 6.23 1.44 6.17
N ARG A 101 6.65 0.33 5.57
CA ARG A 101 6.31 -0.01 4.18
C ARG A 101 4.80 -0.20 3.98
N TRP A 102 4.12 -0.86 4.93
CA TRP A 102 2.67 -1.00 4.93
C TRP A 102 1.95 0.33 5.05
N ALA A 103 2.42 1.21 5.92
CA ALA A 103 1.84 2.53 6.11
C ALA A 103 1.97 3.41 4.86
N SER A 104 3.04 3.22 4.07
CA SER A 104 3.31 3.93 2.81
C SER A 104 2.58 3.33 1.59
N THR A 105 1.97 2.15 1.72
CA THR A 105 1.25 1.51 0.62
C THR A 105 -0.15 2.08 0.48
N SER A 106 -0.50 2.57 -0.72
CA SER A 106 -1.85 3.04 -1.06
C SER A 106 -2.85 1.91 -0.94
N SER A 107 -3.74 1.95 0.05
CA SER A 107 -4.67 0.85 0.36
C SER A 107 -6.13 1.25 0.50
N ILE A 108 -6.44 2.54 0.39
CA ILE A 108 -7.82 3.03 0.39
C ILE A 108 -8.08 3.89 -0.84
N TRP A 109 -9.34 3.92 -1.26
CA TRP A 109 -9.79 4.81 -2.34
C TRP A 109 -9.67 6.27 -1.91
N PRO A 110 -9.10 7.15 -2.80
CA PRO A 110 -8.88 8.55 -2.46
C PRO A 110 -10.18 9.36 -2.36
N VAL A 111 -11.25 8.92 -3.02
CA VAL A 111 -12.55 9.60 -3.02
C VAL A 111 -13.69 8.60 -3.17
N LYS A 112 -14.85 8.90 -2.60
CA LYS A 112 -16.07 8.15 -2.85
C LYS A 112 -16.66 8.60 -4.19
N GLY A 113 -16.67 7.70 -5.17
CA GLY A 113 -17.14 7.98 -6.53
C GLY A 113 -17.07 6.73 -7.41
N TRP A 114 -17.26 6.91 -8.72
CA TRP A 114 -17.15 5.83 -9.70
C TRP A 114 -16.07 6.16 -10.73
N VAL A 115 -15.42 5.14 -11.25
CA VAL A 115 -14.39 5.32 -12.28
C VAL A 115 -15.06 5.76 -13.58
N THR A 116 -14.69 6.94 -14.08
CA THR A 116 -15.19 7.48 -15.35
C THR A 116 -14.22 7.26 -16.49
N SER A 117 -12.91 7.11 -16.18
CA SER A 117 -11.89 6.77 -17.17
C SER A 117 -10.72 6.06 -16.50
N GLY A 118 -10.30 4.94 -17.09
CA GLY A 118 -9.16 4.14 -16.63
C GLY A 118 -7.82 4.66 -17.14
N PHE A 119 -6.75 4.07 -16.63
CA PHE A 119 -5.38 4.25 -17.10
C PHE A 119 -5.19 3.55 -18.46
N GLY A 120 -4.44 4.17 -19.39
CA GLY A 120 -4.05 3.56 -20.65
C GLY A 120 -4.51 4.35 -21.89
N PRO A 121 -4.49 3.71 -23.06
CA PRO A 121 -4.87 4.35 -24.32
C PRO A 121 -6.37 4.64 -24.35
N ARG A 122 -6.74 5.87 -24.77
CA ARG A 122 -8.14 6.27 -24.99
C ARG A 122 -8.24 7.34 -26.06
N MET A 123 -9.44 7.61 -26.54
CA MET A 123 -9.71 8.82 -27.31
C MET A 123 -9.77 10.02 -26.38
N SER A 124 -9.03 11.07 -26.71
CA SER A 124 -9.05 12.32 -25.95
C SER A 124 -10.43 12.98 -26.09
N PRO A 125 -11.11 13.35 -24.99
CA PRO A 125 -12.39 14.05 -25.04
C PRO A 125 -12.28 15.49 -25.56
N PHE A 126 -11.06 16.01 -25.69
CA PHE A 126 -10.80 17.39 -26.15
C PHE A 126 -10.37 17.47 -27.60
N THR A 127 -9.62 16.47 -28.10
CA THR A 127 -9.02 16.50 -29.45
C THR A 127 -9.55 15.42 -30.34
N GLU A 128 -10.35 14.49 -29.82
CA GLU A 128 -10.90 13.32 -30.56
C GLU A 128 -9.80 12.47 -31.24
N LYS A 129 -8.56 12.55 -30.70
CA LYS A 129 -7.42 11.80 -31.20
C LYS A 129 -6.99 10.74 -30.14
N PRO A 130 -6.37 9.65 -30.59
CA PRO A 130 -5.76 8.70 -29.66
C PRO A 130 -4.78 9.40 -28.72
N ALA A 131 -4.93 9.18 -27.43
CA ALA A 131 -4.10 9.75 -26.38
C ALA A 131 -3.89 8.73 -25.25
N TRP A 132 -2.78 8.87 -24.55
CA TRP A 132 -2.48 8.07 -23.38
C TRP A 132 -3.01 8.77 -22.12
N HIS A 133 -3.77 8.05 -21.31
CA HIS A 133 -4.26 8.51 -20.01
C HIS A 133 -3.37 7.98 -18.90
N ASP A 134 -2.61 8.85 -18.24
CA ASP A 134 -1.60 8.53 -17.23
C ASP A 134 -2.14 8.44 -15.80
N GLY A 135 -3.46 8.36 -15.64
CA GLY A 135 -4.13 8.31 -14.35
C GLY A 135 -5.48 7.62 -14.40
N LEU A 136 -6.19 7.74 -13.31
CA LEU A 136 -7.55 7.27 -13.10
C LEU A 136 -8.45 8.49 -12.85
N ASP A 137 -9.52 8.62 -13.62
CA ASP A 137 -10.52 9.66 -13.39
C ASP A 137 -11.68 9.07 -12.59
N ILE A 138 -11.97 9.67 -11.43
CA ILE A 138 -13.03 9.22 -10.51
C ILE A 138 -14.08 10.32 -10.41
N GLY A 139 -15.26 10.08 -11.00
CA GLY A 139 -16.40 10.99 -10.93
C GLY A 139 -16.92 11.08 -9.50
N ALA A 140 -17.08 12.31 -9.01
CA ALA A 140 -17.60 12.59 -7.69
C ALA A 140 -18.24 13.99 -7.66
N ALA A 141 -19.16 14.23 -6.74
CA ALA A 141 -19.78 15.53 -6.56
C ALA A 141 -18.74 16.61 -6.20
N PRO A 142 -18.93 17.87 -6.65
CA PRO A 142 -18.07 18.98 -6.23
C PRO A 142 -17.95 19.04 -4.70
N ASN A 143 -16.75 19.42 -4.23
CA ASN A 143 -16.42 19.50 -2.80
C ASN A 143 -16.46 18.17 -2.04
N THR A 144 -16.57 17.03 -2.71
CA THR A 144 -16.37 15.73 -2.06
C THR A 144 -14.94 15.66 -1.48
N PRO A 145 -14.76 15.23 -0.22
CA PRO A 145 -13.44 15.14 0.40
C PRO A 145 -12.54 14.11 -0.30
N VAL A 146 -11.33 14.55 -0.67
CA VAL A 146 -10.25 13.70 -1.19
C VAL A 146 -9.34 13.32 -0.03
N ARG A 147 -9.05 12.04 0.12
CA ARG A 147 -8.27 11.48 1.22
C ARG A 147 -6.94 10.91 0.74
N ALA A 148 -5.92 11.02 1.58
CA ALA A 148 -4.63 10.36 1.35
C ALA A 148 -4.77 8.83 1.48
N PRO A 149 -4.40 8.03 0.47
CA PRO A 149 -4.55 6.57 0.49
C PRO A 149 -3.49 5.85 1.34
N ALA A 150 -2.44 6.57 1.71
CA ALA A 150 -1.36 6.13 2.58
C ALA A 150 -0.82 7.32 3.38
N GLN A 151 -0.01 7.07 4.39
CA GLN A 151 0.78 8.12 5.02
C GLN A 151 1.78 8.72 4.03
N GLY A 152 2.18 9.98 4.24
CA GLY A 152 3.17 10.61 3.38
C GLY A 152 3.46 12.06 3.75
N ARG A 153 4.23 12.71 2.89
CA ARG A 153 4.55 14.13 2.98
C ARG A 153 4.07 14.83 1.71
N ILE A 154 3.43 15.97 1.85
CA ILE A 154 3.05 16.82 0.73
C ILE A 154 4.31 17.40 0.10
N THR A 155 4.60 17.05 -1.15
CA THR A 155 5.76 17.56 -1.89
C THR A 155 5.45 18.80 -2.70
N SER A 156 4.19 18.97 -3.12
CA SER A 156 3.79 20.14 -3.89
C SER A 156 2.28 20.38 -3.77
N THR A 157 1.91 21.64 -3.71
CA THR A 157 0.53 22.12 -3.91
C THR A 157 0.57 23.30 -4.85
N GLY A 158 -0.36 23.41 -5.79
CA GLY A 158 -0.35 24.50 -6.75
C GLY A 158 -1.39 24.34 -7.85
N TYR A 159 -1.18 25.10 -8.92
CA TYR A 159 -2.01 25.08 -10.11
C TYR A 159 -1.19 24.72 -11.35
N ASP A 160 -1.68 23.75 -12.10
CA ASP A 160 -1.16 23.35 -13.40
C ASP A 160 -2.22 23.60 -14.49
N PRO A 161 -1.88 24.11 -15.68
CA PRO A 161 -2.86 24.41 -16.72
C PRO A 161 -3.72 23.21 -17.15
N LYS A 162 -3.16 21.98 -17.10
CA LYS A 162 -3.87 20.74 -17.47
C LYS A 162 -4.59 20.14 -16.28
N LEU A 163 -3.90 20.02 -15.13
CA LEU A 163 -4.43 19.35 -13.94
C LEU A 163 -5.25 20.28 -13.03
N GLY A 164 -5.23 21.59 -13.29
CA GLY A 164 -5.87 22.56 -12.41
C GLY A 164 -5.17 22.66 -11.05
N ASN A 165 -5.96 22.89 -10.00
CA ASN A 165 -5.44 22.80 -8.63
C ASN A 165 -5.03 21.36 -8.36
N MET A 166 -3.80 21.19 -7.86
CA MET A 166 -3.23 19.88 -7.64
C MET A 166 -2.56 19.75 -6.26
N VAL A 167 -2.46 18.53 -5.80
CA VAL A 167 -1.68 18.11 -4.64
C VAL A 167 -0.83 16.92 -5.05
N ARG A 168 0.43 16.89 -4.59
CA ARG A 168 1.33 15.75 -4.74
C ARG A 168 1.78 15.29 -3.37
N VAL A 169 1.79 13.98 -3.16
CA VAL A 169 2.16 13.34 -1.91
C VAL A 169 3.23 12.30 -2.18
N ASP A 170 4.36 12.41 -1.49
CA ASP A 170 5.38 11.38 -1.42
C ASP A 170 5.08 10.46 -0.23
N HIS A 171 4.92 9.18 -0.51
CA HIS A 171 4.65 8.14 0.48
C HIS A 171 5.92 7.42 0.93
N GLY A 172 7.10 7.78 0.37
CA GLY A 172 8.34 7.06 0.55
C GLY A 172 8.45 5.82 -0.36
N TYR A 173 9.59 5.16 -0.30
CA TYR A 173 9.91 3.97 -1.12
C TYR A 173 9.67 4.15 -2.62
N GLY A 174 9.83 5.38 -3.13
CA GLY A 174 9.62 5.73 -4.52
C GLY A 174 8.17 5.80 -4.97
N VAL A 175 7.21 5.79 -4.05
CA VAL A 175 5.77 5.89 -4.36
C VAL A 175 5.30 7.32 -4.16
N GLU A 176 4.78 7.93 -5.22
CA GLU A 176 4.11 9.23 -5.19
C GLU A 176 2.67 9.11 -5.67
N THR A 177 1.78 9.91 -5.10
CA THR A 177 0.42 10.10 -5.63
C THR A 177 0.18 11.56 -6.00
N LEU A 178 -0.57 11.77 -7.08
CA LEU A 178 -0.94 13.09 -7.55
C LEU A 178 -2.45 13.17 -7.72
N TYR A 179 -2.98 14.31 -7.29
CA TYR A 179 -4.41 14.64 -7.29
C TYR A 179 -4.63 15.90 -8.11
N GLY A 180 -5.46 15.83 -9.14
CA GLY A 180 -5.77 16.95 -10.04
C GLY A 180 -7.26 17.27 -10.07
N HIS A 181 -7.59 18.36 -10.78
CA HIS A 181 -8.92 18.94 -10.99
C HIS A 181 -9.62 19.35 -9.69
N LEU A 182 -8.83 19.65 -8.64
CA LEU A 182 -9.32 19.98 -7.30
C LEU A 182 -10.04 21.33 -7.28
N ALA A 183 -11.05 21.44 -6.44
CA ALA A 183 -11.65 22.73 -6.08
C ALA A 183 -10.68 23.53 -5.19
N LYS A 184 -10.11 22.85 -4.20
CA LYS A 184 -9.20 23.46 -3.22
C LYS A 184 -8.30 22.40 -2.57
N ALA A 185 -7.01 22.71 -2.40
CA ALA A 185 -6.12 22.00 -1.51
C ALA A 185 -6.35 22.46 -0.06
N LEU A 186 -6.41 21.50 0.88
CA LEU A 186 -6.59 21.76 2.32
C LEU A 186 -5.31 21.59 3.11
N VAL A 187 -4.23 21.21 2.44
CA VAL A 187 -2.90 20.94 3.00
C VAL A 187 -1.87 21.89 2.40
N LYS A 188 -0.71 21.97 3.03
CA LYS A 188 0.42 22.79 2.58
C LYS A 188 1.61 21.90 2.23
N GLU A 189 2.49 22.41 1.37
CA GLU A 189 3.78 21.78 1.07
C GLU A 189 4.59 21.54 2.36
N GLY A 190 5.25 20.41 2.44
CA GLY A 190 6.00 19.97 3.61
C GLY A 190 5.16 19.32 4.72
N GLN A 191 3.83 19.44 4.68
CA GLN A 191 2.93 18.86 5.69
C GLN A 191 2.98 17.33 5.64
N ARG A 192 3.02 16.67 6.81
CA ARG A 192 2.81 15.23 6.93
C ARG A 192 1.33 14.93 7.01
N VAL A 193 0.92 13.85 6.35
CA VAL A 193 -0.46 13.35 6.34
C VAL A 193 -0.47 11.88 6.68
N ALA A 194 -1.48 11.46 7.43
CA ALA A 194 -1.77 10.07 7.71
C ALA A 194 -2.71 9.48 6.64
N ARG A 195 -2.77 8.16 6.55
CA ARG A 195 -3.77 7.48 5.74
C ARG A 195 -5.19 7.88 6.18
N GLY A 196 -6.02 8.30 5.23
CA GLY A 196 -7.40 8.71 5.48
C GLY A 196 -7.58 10.20 5.75
N ASP A 197 -6.50 10.97 5.95
CA ASP A 197 -6.58 12.41 6.13
C ASP A 197 -7.19 13.08 4.89
N VAL A 198 -8.03 14.09 5.12
CA VAL A 198 -8.60 14.90 4.03
C VAL A 198 -7.56 15.91 3.57
N ILE A 199 -7.12 15.77 2.31
CA ILE A 199 -6.06 16.61 1.73
C ILE A 199 -6.59 17.68 0.77
N ALA A 200 -7.76 17.44 0.17
CA ALA A 200 -8.33 18.35 -0.83
C ALA A 200 -9.85 18.12 -0.98
N LEU A 201 -10.46 18.93 -1.85
CA LEU A 201 -11.86 18.81 -2.27
C LEU A 201 -11.92 18.61 -3.79
N VAL A 202 -12.80 17.73 -4.25
CA VAL A 202 -13.07 17.48 -5.68
C VAL A 202 -13.59 18.74 -6.34
N GLY A 203 -13.11 19.03 -7.55
CA GLY A 203 -13.53 20.16 -8.34
C GLY A 203 -13.65 19.82 -9.83
N SER A 204 -13.45 20.84 -10.67
CA SER A 204 -13.40 20.75 -12.12
C SER A 204 -12.43 21.80 -12.68
N SER A 205 -11.29 22.01 -12.00
CA SER A 205 -10.28 22.99 -12.39
C SER A 205 -9.36 22.42 -13.49
N GLY A 206 -8.72 23.31 -14.27
CA GLY A 206 -7.86 22.91 -15.38
C GLY A 206 -8.65 22.34 -16.57
N LEU A 207 -8.07 21.37 -17.29
CA LEU A 207 -8.72 20.70 -18.42
C LEU A 207 -9.60 19.56 -17.94
N ALA A 208 -10.78 19.88 -17.42
CA ALA A 208 -11.76 18.93 -16.94
C ALA A 208 -13.08 19.08 -17.68
N THR A 209 -13.73 17.98 -18.07
CA THR A 209 -15.04 17.96 -18.72
C THR A 209 -16.20 18.05 -17.74
N GLY A 210 -15.94 17.90 -16.45
CA GLY A 210 -16.92 17.96 -15.37
C GLY A 210 -16.28 17.64 -14.03
N PRO A 211 -17.03 17.63 -12.94
CA PRO A 211 -16.48 17.35 -11.60
C PRO A 211 -15.97 15.92 -11.48
N HIS A 212 -14.67 15.76 -11.27
CA HIS A 212 -14.01 14.48 -11.01
C HIS A 212 -12.66 14.70 -10.34
N LEU A 213 -12.12 13.64 -9.77
CA LEU A 213 -10.75 13.58 -9.29
C LEU A 213 -9.87 12.91 -10.35
N ARG A 214 -8.82 13.57 -10.79
CA ARG A 214 -7.70 12.94 -11.49
C ARG A 214 -6.74 12.38 -10.46
N TYR A 215 -6.58 11.04 -10.45
CA TYR A 215 -5.72 10.34 -9.52
C TYR A 215 -4.62 9.60 -10.27
N MET A 216 -3.36 9.86 -9.92
CA MET A 216 -2.19 9.19 -10.51
C MET A 216 -1.32 8.62 -9.41
N VAL A 217 -0.77 7.44 -9.68
CA VAL A 217 0.24 6.79 -8.85
C VAL A 217 1.50 6.64 -9.68
N LYS A 218 2.62 7.11 -9.15
CA LYS A 218 3.94 6.94 -9.75
C LYS A 218 4.80 6.08 -8.85
N VAL A 219 5.57 5.20 -9.45
CA VAL A 219 6.54 4.36 -8.75
C VAL A 219 7.89 4.54 -9.42
N ASN A 220 8.86 5.04 -8.64
CA ASN A 220 10.24 5.35 -9.09
C ASN A 220 10.32 6.35 -10.26
N GLY A 221 9.40 7.32 -10.28
CA GLY A 221 9.36 8.43 -11.23
C GLY A 221 8.38 8.31 -12.37
#